data_546eb6f19d0d8956066962e51be646b0
#
_entry.id   546eb6f19d0d8956066962e51be646b0
#
_cell.length_a   1.000
_cell.length_b   1.000
_cell.length_c   1.000
_cell.angle_alpha   90.00
_cell.angle_beta   90.00
_cell.angle_gamma   90.00
#
_symmetry.space_group_name_H-M   'P 1'
#
loop_
_entity.id
_entity.type
_entity.pdbx_description
1 polymer ?
#
loop_
_entity_poly.entity_id
_entity_poly.type
_entity_poly.pdbx_seq_one_letter_code
_entity_poly.pdbx_strand_id
1 'polypeptide(L)'
;MKPNITMIGMPSSGKSTIGVLLAKRLGFSFVDVDIVMQEKEGRLLKEIITDEGMDGFLKVEERINAGLDVTLSVIAPGGSVIYGEAAMKHLKEISEVVYLKMSYEEMEKRIGNVVDRGVALKPGFTLHDLYDDRVPYYEKYADITIDEEGKTPGETVDELRDILESMMDRNMIQCIMDDQKKKLEEKDALLQAYGDEIAALKETIAQLRGE
;
A
#
# COMPACT_ATOMS: atom_id res chain seq x y z
N MET A 1 -1.48 5.68 -18.38
CA MET A 1 -1.51 5.11 -17.01
C MET A 1 -1.39 6.25 -16.01
N LYS A 2 -2.05 6.16 -14.88
CA LYS A 2 -1.92 7.10 -13.77
C LYS A 2 -0.62 6.85 -12.99
N PRO A 3 -0.10 7.84 -12.21
CA PRO A 3 1.23 7.74 -11.61
C PRO A 3 1.35 6.73 -10.46
N ASN A 4 0.23 6.29 -9.89
CA ASN A 4 0.22 5.35 -8.77
C ASN A 4 -0.59 4.09 -9.10
N ILE A 5 -0.47 3.09 -8.25
CA ILE A 5 -1.23 1.84 -8.30
C ILE A 5 -1.85 1.62 -6.92
N THR A 6 -3.17 1.43 -6.86
CA THR A 6 -3.87 1.11 -5.61
C THR A 6 -4.32 -0.35 -5.63
N MET A 7 -3.93 -1.11 -4.61
CA MET A 7 -4.27 -2.53 -4.48
C MET A 7 -5.52 -2.68 -3.62
N ILE A 8 -6.63 -3.17 -4.18
CA ILE A 8 -7.85 -3.48 -3.44
C ILE A 8 -8.12 -4.99 -3.45
N GLY A 9 -8.91 -5.46 -2.49
CA GLY A 9 -9.26 -6.88 -2.38
C GLY A 9 -9.52 -7.29 -0.94
N MET A 10 -9.95 -8.53 -0.79
CA MET A 10 -10.33 -9.12 0.49
C MET A 10 -9.18 -9.11 1.52
N PRO A 11 -9.48 -9.18 2.82
CA PRO A 11 -8.45 -9.50 3.80
C PRO A 11 -7.70 -10.76 3.40
N SER A 12 -6.40 -10.78 3.63
CA SER A 12 -5.50 -11.89 3.23
C SER A 12 -5.35 -12.13 1.73
N SER A 13 -5.83 -11.22 0.85
CA SER A 13 -5.56 -11.30 -0.60
C SER A 13 -4.12 -10.94 -0.99
N GLY A 14 -3.24 -10.71 -0.04
CA GLY A 14 -1.83 -10.45 -0.36
C GLY A 14 -1.49 -9.01 -0.76
N LYS A 15 -2.41 -8.03 -0.62
CA LYS A 15 -2.19 -6.62 -1.01
C LYS A 15 -0.83 -6.08 -0.60
N SER A 16 -0.47 -6.18 0.68
CA SER A 16 0.81 -5.67 1.17
C SER A 16 2.00 -6.47 0.63
N THR A 17 1.89 -7.80 0.55
CA THR A 17 2.98 -8.65 0.04
C THR A 17 3.23 -8.40 -1.45
N ILE A 18 2.18 -8.46 -2.26
CA ILE A 18 2.25 -8.21 -3.71
C ILE A 18 2.62 -6.76 -3.97
N GLY A 19 2.05 -5.82 -3.19
CA GLY A 19 2.33 -4.40 -3.31
C GLY A 19 3.81 -4.05 -3.09
N VAL A 20 4.45 -4.61 -2.06
CA VAL A 20 5.89 -4.43 -1.81
C VAL A 20 6.73 -5.00 -2.96
N LEU A 21 6.40 -6.21 -3.41
CA LEU A 21 7.15 -6.85 -4.50
C LEU A 21 6.98 -6.09 -5.82
N LEU A 22 5.75 -5.63 -6.12
CA LEU A 22 5.46 -4.84 -7.31
C LEU A 22 6.16 -3.47 -7.26
N ALA A 23 6.11 -2.77 -6.13
CA ALA A 23 6.80 -1.51 -5.93
C ALA A 23 8.31 -1.66 -6.20
N LYS A 24 8.92 -2.72 -5.66
CA LYS A 24 10.33 -3.03 -5.93
C LYS A 24 10.61 -3.29 -7.41
N ARG A 25 9.71 -4.00 -8.12
CA ARG A 25 9.86 -4.30 -9.56
C ARG A 25 9.77 -3.06 -10.43
N LEU A 26 8.85 -2.14 -10.10
CA LEU A 26 8.62 -0.92 -10.86
C LEU A 26 9.53 0.25 -10.43
N GLY A 27 10.29 0.13 -9.34
CA GLY A 27 11.05 1.22 -8.75
C GLY A 27 10.17 2.29 -8.08
N PHE A 28 8.97 1.91 -7.65
CA PHE A 28 8.01 2.76 -6.94
C PHE A 28 8.22 2.70 -5.43
N SER A 29 7.67 3.69 -4.73
CA SER A 29 7.52 3.62 -3.27
C SER A 29 6.37 2.66 -2.90
N PHE A 30 6.41 2.08 -1.70
CA PHE A 30 5.29 1.32 -1.15
C PHE A 30 4.65 2.09 0.00
N VAL A 31 3.32 2.23 -0.04
CA VAL A 31 2.52 2.93 0.98
C VAL A 31 1.52 1.96 1.57
N ASP A 32 1.78 1.51 2.80
CA ASP A 32 0.80 0.79 3.62
C ASP A 32 -0.07 1.81 4.35
N VAL A 33 -1.34 1.90 3.96
CA VAL A 33 -2.23 2.93 4.52
C VAL A 33 -2.59 2.66 5.98
N ASP A 34 -2.55 1.41 6.42
CA ASP A 34 -2.76 1.06 7.83
C ASP A 34 -1.66 1.66 8.72
N ILE A 35 -0.41 1.68 8.22
CA ILE A 35 0.71 2.35 8.91
C ILE A 35 0.51 3.87 8.88
N VAL A 36 0.16 4.45 7.73
CA VAL A 36 -0.11 5.89 7.62
C VAL A 36 -1.23 6.34 8.57
N MET A 37 -2.28 5.52 8.71
CA MET A 37 -3.37 5.78 9.67
C MET A 37 -2.83 5.83 11.10
N GLN A 38 -2.05 4.83 11.51
CA GLN A 38 -1.49 4.76 12.86
C GLN A 38 -0.56 5.94 13.16
N GLU A 39 0.27 6.32 12.19
CA GLU A 39 1.18 7.48 12.32
C GLU A 39 0.39 8.79 12.47
N LYS A 40 -0.63 9.02 11.63
CA LYS A 40 -1.42 10.26 11.67
C LYS A 40 -2.33 10.34 12.89
N GLU A 41 -2.86 9.23 13.38
CA GLU A 41 -3.72 9.18 14.56
C GLU A 41 -2.92 9.08 15.87
N GLY A 42 -1.65 8.69 15.82
CA GLY A 42 -0.83 8.44 17.00
C GLY A 42 -1.34 7.25 17.84
N ARG A 43 -2.14 6.36 17.26
CA ARG A 43 -2.80 5.22 17.90
C ARG A 43 -2.76 3.99 17.00
N LEU A 44 -2.79 2.80 17.60
CA LEU A 44 -2.92 1.55 16.83
C LEU A 44 -4.35 1.42 16.25
N LEU A 45 -4.49 0.72 15.12
CA LEU A 45 -5.81 0.50 14.49
C LEU A 45 -6.82 -0.13 15.47
N LYS A 46 -6.38 -1.09 16.28
CA LYS A 46 -7.23 -1.73 17.29
C LYS A 46 -7.75 -0.74 18.35
N GLU A 47 -6.95 0.29 18.68
CA GLU A 47 -7.33 1.32 19.63
C GLU A 47 -8.39 2.24 19.01
N ILE A 48 -8.21 2.63 17.74
CA ILE A 48 -9.21 3.40 17.00
C ILE A 48 -10.55 2.65 16.96
N ILE A 49 -10.53 1.35 16.63
CA ILE A 49 -11.75 0.52 16.61
C ILE A 49 -12.37 0.39 18.00
N THR A 50 -11.56 0.27 19.05
CA THR A 50 -12.06 0.12 20.43
C THR A 50 -12.70 1.41 20.92
N ASP A 51 -12.09 2.57 20.63
CA ASP A 51 -12.50 3.88 21.14
C ASP A 51 -13.67 4.47 20.35
N GLU A 52 -13.66 4.33 19.03
CA GLU A 52 -14.60 4.99 18.12
C GLU A 52 -15.59 4.03 17.44
N GLY A 53 -15.41 2.73 17.65
CA GLY A 53 -16.20 1.70 16.97
C GLY A 53 -15.87 1.57 15.49
N MET A 54 -16.63 0.70 14.82
CA MET A 54 -16.42 0.44 13.39
C MET A 54 -16.71 1.66 12.52
N ASP A 55 -17.77 2.41 12.83
CA ASP A 55 -18.16 3.60 12.04
C ASP A 55 -17.12 4.72 12.18
N GLY A 56 -16.52 4.87 13.35
CA GLY A 56 -15.42 5.81 13.57
C GLY A 56 -14.17 5.41 12.78
N PHE A 57 -13.80 4.13 12.85
CA PHE A 57 -12.68 3.58 12.08
C PHE A 57 -12.85 3.83 10.57
N LEU A 58 -14.03 3.55 10.00
CA LEU A 58 -14.29 3.77 8.57
C LEU A 58 -14.18 5.26 8.17
N LYS A 59 -14.59 6.18 9.05
CA LYS A 59 -14.41 7.63 8.80
C LYS A 59 -12.95 8.04 8.80
N VAL A 60 -12.16 7.49 9.72
CA VAL A 60 -10.70 7.72 9.75
C VAL A 60 -10.05 7.17 8.49
N GLU A 61 -10.38 5.92 8.13
CA GLU A 61 -9.87 5.27 6.91
C GLU A 61 -10.21 6.09 5.65
N GLU A 62 -11.47 6.53 5.51
CA GLU A 62 -11.90 7.36 4.40
C GLU A 62 -11.13 8.69 4.33
N ARG A 63 -11.02 9.40 5.46
CA ARG A 63 -10.31 10.69 5.54
C ARG A 63 -8.84 10.56 5.17
N ILE A 64 -8.17 9.52 5.68
CA ILE A 64 -6.75 9.30 5.43
C ILE A 64 -6.52 8.95 3.96
N ASN A 65 -7.30 8.03 3.39
CA ASN A 65 -7.18 7.67 1.98
C ASN A 65 -7.52 8.82 1.04
N ALA A 66 -8.57 9.62 1.34
CA ALA A 66 -8.94 10.78 0.55
C ALA A 66 -7.90 11.93 0.59
N GLY A 67 -7.03 11.95 1.58
CA GLY A 67 -5.97 12.95 1.74
C GLY A 67 -4.57 12.45 1.40
N LEU A 68 -4.43 11.30 0.72
CA LEU A 68 -3.12 10.82 0.27
C LEU A 68 -2.56 11.70 -0.86
N ASP A 69 -1.34 12.21 -0.65
CA ASP A 69 -0.59 12.96 -1.66
C ASP A 69 0.73 12.22 -1.92
N VAL A 70 0.69 11.33 -2.91
CA VAL A 70 1.81 10.46 -3.26
C VAL A 70 1.92 10.32 -4.78
N THR A 71 3.12 10.06 -5.26
CA THR A 71 3.40 9.79 -6.68
C THR A 71 4.38 8.61 -6.80
N LEU A 72 4.34 7.92 -7.93
CA LEU A 72 5.15 6.72 -8.21
C LEU A 72 5.11 5.73 -7.03
N SER A 73 3.90 5.43 -6.57
CA SER A 73 3.68 4.61 -5.38
C SER A 73 2.71 3.46 -5.65
N VAL A 74 2.97 2.33 -5.00
CA VAL A 74 2.00 1.26 -4.84
C VAL A 74 1.34 1.44 -3.47
N ILE A 75 0.04 1.69 -3.48
CA ILE A 75 -0.78 2.01 -2.30
C ILE A 75 -1.55 0.75 -1.90
N ALA A 76 -1.43 0.33 -0.67
CA ALA A 76 -2.16 -0.81 -0.11
C ALA A 76 -3.06 -0.33 1.05
N PRO A 77 -4.32 0.02 0.78
CA PRO A 77 -5.28 0.36 1.82
C PRO A 77 -5.87 -0.88 2.49
N GLY A 78 -6.56 -0.68 3.61
CA GLY A 78 -7.39 -1.69 4.24
C GLY A 78 -8.48 -2.23 3.30
N GLY A 79 -8.97 -3.44 3.58
CA GLY A 79 -10.02 -4.05 2.73
C GLY A 79 -11.37 -3.34 2.81
N SER A 80 -11.57 -2.46 3.79
CA SER A 80 -12.79 -1.66 4.00
C SER A 80 -12.80 -0.32 3.26
N VAL A 81 -11.69 0.09 2.64
CA VAL A 81 -11.57 1.37 1.91
C VAL A 81 -12.68 1.59 0.89
N ILE A 82 -13.20 0.52 0.32
CA ILE A 82 -14.28 0.51 -0.68
C ILE A 82 -15.61 1.09 -0.19
N TYR A 83 -15.80 1.19 1.13
CA TYR A 83 -16.99 1.82 1.72
C TYR A 83 -16.89 3.35 1.76
N GLY A 84 -15.67 3.91 1.70
CA GLY A 84 -15.42 5.34 1.67
C GLY A 84 -15.53 5.91 0.25
N GLU A 85 -16.63 6.60 -0.07
CA GLU A 85 -16.84 7.14 -1.41
C GLU A 85 -15.79 8.19 -1.78
N ALA A 86 -15.46 9.09 -0.84
CA ALA A 86 -14.44 10.12 -1.03
C ALA A 86 -13.04 9.51 -1.20
N ALA A 87 -12.72 8.46 -0.42
CA ALA A 87 -11.47 7.71 -0.54
C ALA A 87 -11.34 7.07 -1.93
N MET A 88 -12.34 6.30 -2.35
CA MET A 88 -12.29 5.61 -3.63
C MET A 88 -12.30 6.56 -4.81
N LYS A 89 -13.02 7.70 -4.72
CA LYS A 89 -12.96 8.75 -5.74
C LYS A 89 -11.53 9.27 -5.89
N HIS A 90 -10.91 9.66 -4.78
CA HIS A 90 -9.54 10.18 -4.78
C HIS A 90 -8.54 9.14 -5.29
N LEU A 91 -8.58 7.91 -4.78
CA LEU A 91 -7.69 6.84 -5.22
C LEU A 91 -7.84 6.54 -6.72
N LYS A 92 -9.05 6.56 -7.25
CA LYS A 92 -9.28 6.44 -8.71
C LYS A 92 -8.77 7.63 -9.50
N GLU A 93 -8.71 8.82 -8.95
CA GLU A 93 -8.14 10.00 -9.61
C GLU A 93 -6.62 9.90 -9.72
N ILE A 94 -5.94 9.44 -8.67
CA ILE A 94 -4.47 9.44 -8.58
C ILE A 94 -3.80 8.13 -8.99
N SER A 95 -4.54 7.00 -9.09
CA SER A 95 -3.96 5.67 -9.31
C SER A 95 -4.78 4.79 -10.25
N GLU A 96 -4.13 3.78 -10.85
CA GLU A 96 -4.81 2.63 -11.42
C GLU A 96 -5.20 1.69 -10.28
N VAL A 97 -6.47 1.32 -10.19
CA VAL A 97 -7.00 0.48 -9.12
C VAL A 97 -6.95 -0.99 -9.55
N VAL A 98 -6.16 -1.77 -8.85
CA VAL A 98 -5.96 -3.21 -9.08
C VAL A 98 -6.71 -4.01 -8.05
N TYR A 99 -7.66 -4.82 -8.48
CA TYR A 99 -8.36 -5.79 -7.64
C TYR A 99 -7.66 -7.15 -7.65
N LEU A 100 -7.18 -7.58 -6.49
CA LEU A 100 -6.69 -8.93 -6.25
C LEU A 100 -7.88 -9.83 -5.92
N LYS A 101 -8.41 -10.50 -6.96
CA LYS A 101 -9.57 -11.38 -6.86
C LYS A 101 -9.13 -12.75 -6.32
N MET A 102 -9.93 -13.31 -5.42
CA MET A 102 -9.78 -14.66 -4.91
C MET A 102 -11.17 -15.25 -4.62
N SER A 103 -11.28 -16.57 -4.63
CA SER A 103 -12.51 -17.26 -4.21
C SER A 103 -12.73 -17.16 -2.70
N TYR A 104 -13.97 -17.38 -2.26
CA TYR A 104 -14.29 -17.43 -0.84
C TYR A 104 -13.49 -18.53 -0.12
N GLU A 105 -13.39 -19.71 -0.74
CA GLU A 105 -12.68 -20.86 -0.21
C GLU A 105 -11.19 -20.57 0.00
N GLU A 106 -10.58 -19.84 -0.92
CA GLU A 106 -9.18 -19.47 -0.79
C GLU A 106 -8.99 -18.39 0.29
N MET A 107 -9.91 -17.41 0.38
CA MET A 107 -9.92 -16.42 1.44
C MET A 107 -10.04 -17.09 2.81
N GLU A 108 -10.99 -18.01 2.98
CA GLU A 108 -11.23 -18.72 4.23
C GLU A 108 -9.99 -19.50 4.69
N LYS A 109 -9.31 -20.18 3.75
CA LYS A 109 -8.03 -20.85 4.05
C LYS A 109 -6.92 -19.89 4.52
N ARG A 110 -6.80 -18.73 3.87
CA ARG A 110 -5.72 -17.78 4.15
C ARG A 110 -5.97 -16.91 5.38
N ILE A 111 -7.22 -16.66 5.74
CA ILE A 111 -7.55 -15.68 6.78
C ILE A 111 -7.20 -16.18 8.18
N GLY A 112 -7.31 -17.50 8.42
CA GLY A 112 -7.05 -18.09 9.74
C GLY A 112 -7.96 -17.50 10.81
N ASN A 113 -7.39 -16.90 11.86
CA ASN A 113 -8.17 -16.24 12.90
C ASN A 113 -8.54 -14.80 12.50
N VAL A 114 -9.81 -14.58 12.21
CA VAL A 114 -10.39 -13.29 11.74
C VAL A 114 -10.13 -12.16 12.74
N VAL A 115 -10.18 -12.43 14.04
CA VAL A 115 -10.02 -11.44 15.11
C VAL A 115 -8.57 -10.94 15.18
N ASP A 116 -7.60 -11.84 15.03
CA ASP A 116 -6.18 -11.49 15.13
C ASP A 116 -5.70 -10.63 13.94
N ARG A 117 -6.46 -10.62 12.84
CA ARG A 117 -6.14 -9.84 11.65
C ARG A 117 -6.84 -8.49 11.53
N GLY A 118 -7.56 -8.06 12.57
CA GLY A 118 -8.24 -6.77 12.57
C GLY A 118 -9.28 -6.61 11.46
N VAL A 119 -9.93 -7.71 11.05
CA VAL A 119 -10.93 -7.66 9.98
C VAL A 119 -12.16 -6.92 10.49
N ALA A 120 -12.49 -5.82 9.84
CA ALA A 120 -13.69 -5.04 10.10
C ALA A 120 -14.95 -5.82 9.70
N LEU A 121 -15.56 -6.51 10.66
CA LEU A 121 -16.84 -7.21 10.50
C LEU A 121 -17.98 -6.36 11.06
N LYS A 122 -19.05 -6.21 10.29
CA LYS A 122 -20.31 -5.65 10.81
C LYS A 122 -20.91 -6.60 11.87
N PRO A 123 -21.57 -6.08 12.92
CA PRO A 123 -22.18 -6.94 13.93
C PRO A 123 -23.13 -7.96 13.28
N GLY A 124 -22.92 -9.24 13.60
CA GLY A 124 -23.74 -10.35 13.10
C GLY A 124 -23.34 -10.88 11.72
N PHE A 125 -22.37 -10.28 11.03
CA PHE A 125 -21.87 -10.81 9.77
C PHE A 125 -20.96 -12.01 9.98
N THR A 126 -21.17 -13.02 9.14
CA THR A 126 -20.22 -14.11 8.93
C THR A 126 -19.11 -13.66 7.97
N LEU A 127 -18.08 -14.47 7.81
CA LEU A 127 -17.04 -14.24 6.81
C LEU A 127 -17.60 -14.31 5.37
N HIS A 128 -18.60 -15.15 5.15
CA HIS A 128 -19.28 -15.26 3.85
C HIS A 128 -20.10 -14.00 3.54
N ASP A 129 -20.83 -13.47 4.53
CA ASP A 129 -21.56 -12.21 4.37
C ASP A 129 -20.62 -11.05 4.04
N LEU A 130 -19.43 -11.02 4.65
CA LEU A 130 -18.39 -10.03 4.32
C LEU A 130 -17.91 -10.16 2.88
N TYR A 131 -17.72 -11.39 2.43
CA TYR A 131 -17.29 -11.67 1.04
C TYR A 131 -18.34 -11.18 0.05
N ASP A 132 -19.59 -11.57 0.24
CA ASP A 132 -20.71 -11.20 -0.64
C ASP A 132 -20.97 -9.68 -0.64
N ASP A 133 -20.81 -9.02 0.52
CA ASP A 133 -20.99 -7.57 0.65
C ASP A 133 -19.88 -6.79 -0.08
N ARG A 134 -18.62 -7.28 -0.05
CA ARG A 134 -17.46 -6.51 -0.56
C ARG A 134 -17.14 -6.76 -2.03
N VAL A 135 -17.33 -7.97 -2.54
CA VAL A 135 -16.94 -8.32 -3.93
C VAL A 135 -17.55 -7.38 -4.96
N PRO A 136 -18.85 -7.01 -4.91
CA PRO A 136 -19.43 -6.07 -5.87
C PRO A 136 -18.76 -4.69 -5.87
N TYR A 137 -18.28 -4.21 -4.72
CA TYR A 137 -17.56 -2.95 -4.63
C TYR A 137 -16.15 -3.05 -5.23
N TYR A 138 -15.41 -4.14 -4.97
CA TYR A 138 -14.11 -4.35 -5.60
C TYR A 138 -14.24 -4.39 -7.12
N GLU A 139 -15.21 -5.14 -7.66
CA GLU A 139 -15.48 -5.20 -9.08
C GLU A 139 -15.90 -3.85 -9.69
N LYS A 140 -16.68 -3.05 -8.94
CA LYS A 140 -17.10 -1.70 -9.36
C LYS A 140 -15.92 -0.72 -9.48
N TYR A 141 -14.96 -0.81 -8.55
CA TYR A 141 -13.88 0.17 -8.48
C TYR A 141 -12.63 -0.24 -9.26
N ALA A 142 -12.45 -1.51 -9.59
CA ALA A 142 -11.29 -2.01 -10.30
C ALA A 142 -11.15 -1.42 -11.70
N ASP A 143 -9.93 -1.00 -12.04
CA ASP A 143 -9.51 -0.72 -13.42
C ASP A 143 -8.84 -1.98 -14.02
N ILE A 144 -8.17 -2.78 -13.16
CA ILE A 144 -7.52 -4.06 -13.50
C ILE A 144 -7.96 -5.11 -12.47
N THR A 145 -8.29 -6.31 -12.93
CA THR A 145 -8.58 -7.45 -12.04
C THR A 145 -7.60 -8.57 -12.32
N ILE A 146 -6.94 -9.06 -11.27
CA ILE A 146 -6.06 -10.22 -11.30
C ILE A 146 -6.69 -11.32 -10.47
N ASP A 147 -6.89 -12.46 -11.08
CA ASP A 147 -7.29 -13.67 -10.37
C ASP A 147 -6.06 -14.32 -9.75
N GLU A 148 -6.08 -14.49 -8.43
CA GLU A 148 -4.97 -15.08 -7.68
C GLU A 148 -5.07 -16.60 -7.50
N GLU A 149 -6.14 -17.22 -8.02
CA GLU A 149 -6.34 -18.64 -7.81
C GLU A 149 -5.21 -19.46 -8.44
N GLY A 150 -4.58 -20.31 -7.61
CA GLY A 150 -3.47 -21.16 -8.03
C GLY A 150 -2.15 -20.45 -8.29
N LYS A 151 -2.04 -19.14 -8.08
CA LYS A 151 -0.82 -18.35 -8.32
C LYS A 151 -0.01 -18.13 -7.04
N THR A 152 1.29 -18.11 -7.20
CA THR A 152 2.22 -17.59 -6.19
C THR A 152 2.25 -16.06 -6.25
N PRO A 153 2.65 -15.37 -5.16
CA PRO A 153 2.82 -13.91 -5.19
C PRO A 153 3.77 -13.42 -6.29
N GLY A 154 4.79 -14.22 -6.64
CA GLY A 154 5.72 -13.89 -7.72
C GLY A 154 5.05 -13.87 -9.09
N GLU A 155 4.24 -14.90 -9.40
CA GLU A 155 3.49 -14.99 -10.66
C GLU A 155 2.47 -13.86 -10.79
N THR A 156 1.77 -13.51 -9.71
CA THR A 156 0.85 -12.36 -9.68
C THR A 156 1.58 -11.05 -9.96
N VAL A 157 2.77 -10.85 -9.37
CA VAL A 157 3.59 -9.65 -9.60
C VAL A 157 4.08 -9.58 -11.05
N ASP A 158 4.54 -10.70 -11.61
CA ASP A 158 5.03 -10.73 -13.00
C ASP A 158 3.89 -10.43 -14.00
N GLU A 159 2.69 -11.00 -13.80
CA GLU A 159 1.52 -10.70 -14.61
C GLU A 159 1.10 -9.22 -14.50
N LEU A 160 1.04 -8.68 -13.28
CA LEU A 160 0.73 -7.26 -13.05
C LEU A 160 1.74 -6.34 -13.71
N ARG A 161 3.03 -6.64 -13.58
CA ARG A 161 4.09 -5.86 -14.22
C ARG A 161 3.87 -5.82 -15.73
N ASP A 162 3.65 -6.95 -16.37
CA ASP A 162 3.50 -7.04 -17.83
C ASP A 162 2.28 -6.22 -18.31
N ILE A 163 1.16 -6.26 -17.58
CA ILE A 163 -0.02 -5.44 -17.87
C ILE A 163 0.31 -3.95 -17.73
N LEU A 164 0.90 -3.54 -16.60
CA LEU A 164 1.19 -2.15 -16.30
C LEU A 164 2.24 -1.56 -17.25
N GLU A 165 3.29 -2.31 -17.57
CA GLU A 165 4.30 -1.88 -18.56
C GLU A 165 3.68 -1.67 -19.95
N SER A 166 2.71 -2.49 -20.33
CA SER A 166 1.98 -2.30 -21.59
C SER A 166 1.13 -1.03 -21.62
N MET A 167 0.73 -0.51 -20.46
CA MET A 167 -0.04 0.72 -20.29
C MET A 167 0.84 1.97 -20.17
N MET A 168 2.14 1.81 -19.91
CA MET A 168 3.09 2.92 -19.77
C MET A 168 3.42 3.51 -21.14
N ASP A 169 3.24 4.81 -21.28
CA ASP A 169 3.76 5.57 -22.42
C ASP A 169 5.21 6.05 -22.15
N ARG A 170 5.85 6.61 -23.20
CA ARG A 170 7.24 7.12 -23.10
C ARG A 170 7.38 8.22 -22.06
N ASN A 171 6.37 9.06 -21.88
CA ASN A 171 6.42 10.17 -20.94
C ASN A 171 6.39 9.64 -19.49
N MET A 172 5.60 8.61 -19.24
CA MET A 172 5.55 7.95 -17.92
C MET A 172 6.88 7.28 -17.59
N ILE A 173 7.47 6.55 -18.53
CA ILE A 173 8.79 5.91 -18.36
C ILE A 173 9.84 6.98 -18.04
N GLN A 174 9.84 8.09 -18.78
CA GLN A 174 10.78 9.20 -18.53
C GLN A 174 10.58 9.81 -17.13
N CYS A 175 9.34 10.03 -16.72
CA CYS A 175 9.01 10.54 -15.36
C CYS A 175 9.55 9.61 -14.26
N ILE A 176 9.40 8.29 -14.42
CA ILE A 176 9.93 7.29 -13.49
C ILE A 176 11.47 7.37 -13.43
N MET A 177 12.12 7.46 -14.58
CA MET A 177 13.58 7.56 -14.65
C MET A 177 14.12 8.82 -13.98
N ASP A 178 13.46 9.96 -14.19
CA ASP A 178 13.85 11.25 -13.61
C ASP A 178 13.66 11.24 -12.07
N ASP A 179 12.57 10.66 -11.56
CA ASP A 179 12.33 10.51 -10.13
C ASP A 179 13.36 9.57 -9.47
N GLN A 180 13.66 8.44 -10.10
CA GLN A 180 14.71 7.53 -9.61
C GLN A 180 16.08 8.19 -9.57
N LYS A 181 16.42 8.95 -10.60
CA LYS A 181 17.68 9.71 -10.64
C LYS A 181 17.76 10.72 -9.51
N LYS A 182 16.70 11.49 -9.29
CA LYS A 182 16.63 12.45 -8.18
C LYS A 182 16.81 11.78 -6.82
N LYS A 183 16.10 10.67 -6.58
CA LYS A 183 16.25 9.89 -5.32
C LYS A 183 17.66 9.36 -5.12
N LEU A 184 18.35 8.98 -6.20
CA LEU A 184 19.74 8.54 -6.14
C LEU A 184 20.66 9.71 -5.75
N GLU A 185 20.51 10.87 -6.40
CA GLU A 185 21.28 12.09 -6.09
C GLU A 185 21.09 12.55 -4.64
N GLU A 186 19.85 12.51 -4.12
CA GLU A 186 19.57 12.83 -2.71
C GLU A 186 20.25 11.85 -1.75
N LYS A 187 20.29 10.57 -2.10
CA LYS A 187 20.94 9.53 -1.30
C LYS A 187 22.46 9.67 -1.30
N ASP A 188 23.04 10.02 -2.43
CA ASP A 188 24.49 10.27 -2.57
C ASP A 188 24.90 11.52 -1.76
N ALA A 189 24.10 12.59 -1.80
CA ALA A 189 24.34 13.79 -0.99
C ALA A 189 24.28 13.47 0.52
N LEU A 190 23.33 12.64 0.95
CA LEU A 190 23.23 12.21 2.35
C LEU A 190 24.43 11.36 2.77
N LEU A 191 24.88 10.44 1.93
CA LEU A 191 26.07 9.63 2.19
C LEU A 191 27.34 10.48 2.31
N GLN A 192 27.45 11.51 1.47
CA GLN A 192 28.56 12.48 1.56
C GLN A 192 28.54 13.23 2.89
N ALA A 193 27.36 13.75 3.29
CA ALA A 193 27.20 14.46 4.56
C ALA A 193 27.58 13.58 5.78
N TYR A 194 27.17 12.32 5.79
CA TYR A 194 27.58 11.38 6.83
C TYR A 194 29.09 11.07 6.78
N GLY A 195 29.67 10.99 5.59
CA GLY A 195 31.13 10.84 5.43
C GLY A 195 31.91 11.99 6.09
N ASP A 196 31.48 13.22 5.86
CA ASP A 196 32.08 14.43 6.42
C ASP A 196 31.93 14.48 7.95
N GLU A 197 30.74 14.12 8.47
CA GLU A 197 30.50 14.04 9.92
C GLU A 197 31.38 12.99 10.61
N ILE A 198 31.52 11.80 10.00
CA ILE A 198 32.42 10.75 10.50
C ILE A 198 33.88 11.21 10.49
N ALA A 199 34.32 11.95 9.48
CA ALA A 199 35.67 12.51 9.42
C ALA A 199 35.91 13.51 10.55
N ALA A 200 34.98 14.44 10.79
CA ALA A 200 35.04 15.40 11.87
C ALA A 200 35.07 14.74 13.28
N LEU A 201 34.26 13.70 13.48
CA LEU A 201 34.25 12.92 14.71
C LEU A 201 35.61 12.20 14.95
N LYS A 202 36.22 11.64 13.91
CA LYS A 202 37.53 11.01 14.00
C LYS A 202 38.64 12.01 14.42
N GLU A 203 38.64 13.21 13.85
CA GLU A 203 39.57 14.27 14.23
C GLU A 203 39.39 14.67 15.69
N THR A 204 38.13 14.84 16.14
CA THR A 204 37.83 15.16 17.53
C THR A 204 38.35 14.06 18.49
N ILE A 205 38.14 12.79 18.13
CA ILE A 205 38.63 11.68 18.94
C ILE A 205 40.16 11.65 18.99
N ALA A 206 40.86 11.90 17.88
CA ALA A 206 42.32 11.98 17.83
C ALA A 206 42.85 13.10 18.76
N GLN A 207 42.24 14.29 18.70
CA GLN A 207 42.58 15.41 19.58
C GLN A 207 42.37 15.09 21.08
N LEU A 208 41.30 14.38 21.43
CA LEU A 208 41.02 13.98 22.81
C LEU A 208 41.96 12.87 23.32
N ARG A 209 42.55 12.09 22.43
CA ARG A 209 43.54 11.05 22.77
C ARG A 209 44.98 11.59 22.88
N GLY A 210 45.22 12.84 22.47
CA GLY A 210 46.56 13.46 22.47
C GLY A 210 47.50 12.90 21.40
N GLU A 211 46.90 12.40 20.29
CA GLU A 211 47.61 11.93 19.09
C GLU A 211 47.81 13.07 18.07
#